data_6fcaa7595ab61cee61f120e846e7b4bd
#
_entry.id   6fcaa7595ab61cee61f120e846e7b4bd
#
_cell.length_a   1.000
_cell.length_b   1.000
_cell.length_c   1.000
_cell.angle_alpha   90.00
_cell.angle_beta   90.00
_cell.angle_gamma   90.00
#
_symmetry.space_group_name_H-M   'P 1'
#
loop_
_entity.id
_entity.type
_entity.pdbx_description
1 polymer ?
#
loop_
_entity_poly.entity_id
_entity_poly.type
_entity_poly.pdbx_seq_one_letter_code
_entity_poly.pdbx_strand_id
1 'polypeptide(L)'
;MAKNPSKNEFMDQVKKLTPQKIVIELDKHIIGQNDAKRAVANAIRNRYRRMQLNEDLSNEVPPKNILMIGPTGVGKTEIARRLAKLARAPFVKVEATKFTEVGFVGRDVESIIRELIETGIKQTREDAIKEVKNKAADAAEERILDALLPKPKYKANDLEVDINIDETGNGSANKNAKNKKTDKSKDDS
;
A
#
# COMPACT_ATOMS: atom_id res chain seq x y z
N MET A 1 15.17 -10.72 1.65
CA MET A 1 14.79 -9.31 1.90
C MET A 1 13.53 -9.00 1.12
N ALA A 2 12.39 -8.91 1.76
CA ALA A 2 11.11 -8.58 1.12
C ALA A 2 11.16 -7.12 0.66
N LYS A 3 11.02 -6.89 -0.64
CA LYS A 3 10.89 -5.55 -1.22
C LYS A 3 9.58 -4.95 -0.72
N ASN A 4 9.68 -3.84 0.01
CA ASN A 4 8.54 -3.09 0.54
C ASN A 4 7.72 -2.54 -0.66
N PRO A 5 6.54 -3.10 -0.99
CA PRO A 5 5.81 -2.77 -2.23
C PRO A 5 5.37 -1.29 -2.27
N SER A 6 5.07 -0.71 -1.11
CA SER A 6 4.59 0.68 -1.00
C SER A 6 5.62 1.74 -1.42
N LYS A 7 6.92 1.49 -1.17
CA LYS A 7 7.99 2.44 -1.54
C LYS A 7 8.19 2.48 -3.05
N ASN A 8 8.08 1.35 -3.74
CA ASN A 8 8.26 1.27 -5.19
C ASN A 8 7.09 1.91 -5.94
N GLU A 9 5.86 1.73 -5.48
CA GLU A 9 4.67 2.26 -6.14
C GLU A 9 4.58 3.79 -6.05
N PHE A 10 4.94 4.36 -4.88
CA PHE A 10 5.11 5.79 -4.71
C PHE A 10 6.16 6.37 -5.66
N MET A 11 7.32 5.73 -5.72
CA MET A 11 8.42 6.16 -6.59
C MET A 11 8.04 6.08 -8.06
N ASP A 12 7.29 5.08 -8.49
CA ASP A 12 6.82 4.94 -9.87
C ASP A 12 5.76 5.98 -10.25
N GLN A 13 4.87 6.34 -9.31
CA GLN A 13 3.90 7.41 -9.54
C GLN A 13 4.58 8.77 -9.66
N VAL A 14 5.48 9.11 -8.74
CA VAL A 14 6.23 10.38 -8.81
C VAL A 14 7.15 10.44 -10.02
N LYS A 15 7.69 9.30 -10.47
CA LYS A 15 8.46 9.20 -11.72
C LYS A 15 7.65 9.62 -12.95
N LYS A 16 6.35 9.28 -12.97
CA LYS A 16 5.41 9.64 -14.05
C LYS A 16 4.92 11.09 -13.96
N LEU A 17 5.06 11.75 -12.80
CA LEU A 17 4.63 13.12 -12.57
C LEU A 17 5.70 14.10 -13.07
N THR A 18 5.56 14.56 -14.30
CA THR A 18 6.35 15.70 -14.80
C THR A 18 5.85 17.01 -14.17
N PRO A 19 6.66 18.08 -14.10
CA PRO A 19 6.20 19.38 -13.58
C PRO A 19 4.94 19.89 -14.29
N GLN A 20 4.83 19.66 -15.59
CA GLN A 20 3.65 20.04 -16.38
C GLN A 20 2.38 19.28 -15.92
N LYS A 21 2.49 17.96 -15.69
CA LYS A 21 1.37 17.15 -15.18
C LYS A 21 0.94 17.59 -13.79
N ILE A 22 1.90 17.94 -12.93
CA ILE A 22 1.60 18.47 -11.59
C ILE A 22 0.82 19.78 -11.70
N VAL A 23 1.22 20.69 -12.59
CA VAL A 23 0.49 21.95 -12.81
C VAL A 23 -0.94 21.67 -13.30
N ILE A 24 -1.13 20.80 -14.27
CA ILE A 24 -2.45 20.41 -14.78
C ILE A 24 -3.35 19.86 -13.67
N GLU A 25 -2.81 19.03 -12.79
CA GLU A 25 -3.57 18.51 -11.64
C GLU A 25 -3.93 19.61 -10.63
N LEU A 26 -3.03 20.55 -10.40
CA LEU A 26 -3.31 21.73 -9.55
C LEU A 26 -4.33 22.65 -10.17
N ASP A 27 -4.33 22.81 -11.50
CA ASP A 27 -5.27 23.67 -12.25
C ASP A 27 -6.73 23.20 -12.09
N LYS A 28 -6.97 21.93 -11.86
CA LYS A 28 -8.32 21.40 -11.59
C LYS A 28 -8.98 21.99 -10.33
N HIS A 29 -8.17 22.51 -9.41
CA HIS A 29 -8.64 22.92 -8.09
C HIS A 29 -8.29 24.35 -7.73
N ILE A 30 -7.31 24.95 -8.40
CA ILE A 30 -6.77 26.27 -8.06
C ILE A 30 -6.77 27.12 -9.33
N ILE A 31 -7.58 28.17 -9.31
CA ILE A 31 -7.68 29.11 -10.41
C ILE A 31 -6.56 30.15 -10.29
N GLY A 32 -5.86 30.42 -11.38
CA GLY A 32 -4.75 31.37 -11.38
C GLY A 32 -3.48 30.83 -10.70
N GLN A 33 -2.66 31.73 -10.17
CA GLN A 33 -1.41 31.39 -9.43
C GLN A 33 -0.42 30.54 -10.23
N ASN A 34 -0.27 30.78 -11.54
CA ASN A 34 0.49 29.96 -12.44
C ASN A 34 1.97 29.84 -12.06
N ASP A 35 2.59 30.94 -11.62
CA ASP A 35 3.99 30.95 -11.23
C ASP A 35 4.24 30.14 -9.93
N ALA A 36 3.34 30.29 -8.95
CA ALA A 36 3.39 29.50 -7.74
C ALA A 36 3.23 27.99 -8.02
N LYS A 37 2.28 27.61 -8.89
CA LYS A 37 2.09 26.21 -9.30
C LYS A 37 3.33 25.63 -9.99
N ARG A 38 3.97 26.39 -10.89
CA ARG A 38 5.20 25.99 -11.55
C ARG A 38 6.35 25.85 -10.57
N ALA A 39 6.49 26.79 -9.64
CA ALA A 39 7.56 26.74 -8.64
C ALA A 39 7.42 25.51 -7.74
N VAL A 40 6.22 25.21 -7.23
CA VAL A 40 6.02 24.02 -6.38
C VAL A 40 6.12 22.71 -7.16
N ALA A 41 5.69 22.68 -8.42
CA ALA A 41 5.86 21.52 -9.29
C ALA A 41 7.33 21.18 -9.53
N ASN A 42 8.15 22.22 -9.79
CA ASN A 42 9.61 22.05 -9.92
C ASN A 42 10.25 21.61 -8.60
N ALA A 43 9.81 22.14 -7.47
CA ALA A 43 10.34 21.75 -6.15
C ALA A 43 10.09 20.29 -5.85
N ILE A 44 8.90 19.76 -6.11
CA ILE A 44 8.60 18.32 -5.97
C ILE A 44 9.46 17.48 -6.90
N ARG A 45 9.62 17.91 -8.14
CA ARG A 45 10.47 17.18 -9.10
C ARG A 45 11.92 17.14 -8.66
N ASN A 46 12.44 18.24 -8.11
CA ASN A 46 13.79 18.32 -7.58
C ASN A 46 13.95 17.43 -6.33
N ARG A 47 12.94 17.38 -5.44
CA ARG A 47 12.94 16.44 -4.31
C ARG A 47 13.02 14.99 -4.80
N TYR A 48 12.24 14.62 -5.81
CA TYR A 48 12.32 13.29 -6.42
C TYR A 48 13.70 12.98 -6.99
N ARG A 49 14.29 13.92 -7.74
CA ARG A 49 15.65 13.76 -8.29
C ARG A 49 16.69 13.54 -7.20
N ARG A 50 16.58 14.31 -6.10
CA ARG A 50 17.46 14.17 -4.95
C ARG A 50 17.38 12.77 -4.33
N MET A 51 16.20 12.17 -4.25
CA MET A 51 16.01 10.80 -3.73
C MET A 51 16.63 9.72 -4.62
N GLN A 52 17.03 10.04 -5.83
CA GLN A 52 17.72 9.15 -6.78
C GLN A 52 19.25 9.28 -6.70
N LEU A 53 19.76 10.26 -5.96
CA LEU A 53 21.19 10.43 -5.76
C LEU A 53 21.70 9.39 -4.75
N ASN A 54 22.99 9.06 -4.86
CA ASN A 54 23.71 8.32 -3.84
C ASN A 54 23.81 9.15 -2.53
N GLU A 55 24.16 8.51 -1.43
CA GLU A 55 24.16 9.16 -0.11
C GLU A 55 25.08 10.37 -0.06
N ASP A 56 26.28 10.30 -0.64
CA ASP A 56 27.26 11.37 -0.62
C ASP A 56 26.70 12.65 -1.26
N LEU A 57 26.20 12.55 -2.49
CA LEU A 57 25.60 13.69 -3.20
C LEU A 57 24.28 14.14 -2.58
N SER A 58 23.51 13.23 -2.01
CA SER A 58 22.25 13.57 -1.31
C SER A 58 22.48 14.45 -0.08
N ASN A 59 23.61 14.28 0.61
CA ASN A 59 23.99 15.10 1.77
C ASN A 59 24.46 16.51 1.37
N GLU A 60 25.08 16.64 0.20
CA GLU A 60 25.49 17.94 -0.32
C GLU A 60 24.32 18.79 -0.85
N VAL A 61 23.22 18.16 -1.24
CA VAL A 61 22.03 18.84 -1.77
C VAL A 61 20.89 18.82 -0.76
N PRO A 62 20.84 19.73 0.22
CA PRO A 62 19.77 19.74 1.22
C PRO A 62 18.41 20.04 0.59
N PRO A 63 17.31 19.47 1.13
CA PRO A 63 15.97 19.81 0.67
C PRO A 63 15.68 21.29 0.99
N LYS A 64 15.11 22.00 0.03
CA LYS A 64 14.77 23.42 0.20
C LYS A 64 13.31 23.55 0.69
N ASN A 65 13.10 24.42 1.66
CA ASN A 65 11.78 24.80 2.12
C ASN A 65 11.15 25.80 1.14
N ILE A 66 9.82 25.80 1.06
CA ILE A 66 9.08 26.73 0.20
C ILE A 66 8.38 27.75 1.08
N LEU A 67 8.68 29.02 0.87
CA LEU A 67 7.99 30.14 1.50
C LEU A 67 6.96 30.69 0.50
N MET A 68 5.67 30.70 0.89
CA MET A 68 4.59 31.28 0.12
C MET A 68 4.08 32.56 0.77
N ILE A 69 4.21 33.69 0.09
CA ILE A 69 3.78 35.01 0.56
C ILE A 69 2.61 35.51 -0.33
N GLY A 70 1.60 36.13 0.29
CA GLY A 70 0.47 36.66 -0.42
C GLY A 70 -0.72 36.86 0.50
N PRO A 71 -1.81 37.55 0.02
CA PRO A 71 -2.99 37.82 0.81
C PRO A 71 -3.73 36.53 1.23
N THR A 72 -4.64 36.67 2.19
CA THR A 72 -5.48 35.57 2.66
C THR A 72 -6.43 35.12 1.54
N GLY A 73 -6.72 33.82 1.44
CA GLY A 73 -7.71 33.29 0.49
C GLY A 73 -7.19 33.00 -0.91
N VAL A 74 -5.94 33.36 -1.26
CA VAL A 74 -5.38 33.13 -2.61
C VAL A 74 -4.98 31.65 -2.90
N GLY A 75 -5.23 30.75 -1.99
CA GLY A 75 -5.00 29.30 -2.23
C GLY A 75 -3.66 28.76 -1.74
N LYS A 76 -2.83 29.50 -0.97
CA LYS A 76 -1.52 29.03 -0.47
C LYS A 76 -1.58 27.67 0.20
N THR A 77 -2.46 27.52 1.18
CA THR A 77 -2.64 26.26 1.91
C THR A 77 -3.22 25.16 1.04
N GLU A 78 -4.10 25.49 0.10
CA GLU A 78 -4.71 24.52 -0.80
C GLU A 78 -3.69 23.96 -1.79
N ILE A 79 -2.78 24.78 -2.31
CA ILE A 79 -1.62 24.32 -3.11
C ILE A 79 -0.84 23.28 -2.33
N ALA A 80 -0.46 23.56 -1.09
CA ALA A 80 0.32 22.64 -0.24
C ALA A 80 -0.44 21.32 0.02
N ARG A 81 -1.72 21.41 0.35
CA ARG A 81 -2.57 20.24 0.61
C ARG A 81 -2.71 19.34 -0.64
N ARG A 82 -2.99 19.94 -1.80
CA ARG A 82 -3.12 19.20 -3.06
C ARG A 82 -1.79 18.57 -3.48
N LEU A 83 -0.70 19.27 -3.27
CA LEU A 83 0.62 18.79 -3.55
C LEU A 83 0.98 17.56 -2.67
N ALA A 84 0.68 17.63 -1.37
CA ALA A 84 0.86 16.49 -0.46
C ALA A 84 0.01 15.29 -0.89
N LYS A 85 -1.25 15.52 -1.30
CA LYS A 85 -2.12 14.45 -1.81
C LYS A 85 -1.58 13.81 -3.09
N LEU A 86 -1.09 14.62 -4.04
CA LEU A 86 -0.45 14.12 -5.27
C LEU A 86 0.81 13.31 -4.98
N ALA A 87 1.58 13.73 -3.98
CA ALA A 87 2.78 13.06 -3.53
C ALA A 87 2.50 11.90 -2.55
N ARG A 88 1.24 11.61 -2.20
CA ARG A 88 0.85 10.63 -1.16
C ARG A 88 1.63 10.84 0.14
N ALA A 89 1.95 12.09 0.46
CA ALA A 89 2.69 12.44 1.66
C ALA A 89 1.74 12.87 2.78
N PRO A 90 2.05 12.57 4.04
CA PRO A 90 1.27 13.07 5.17
C PRO A 90 1.29 14.61 5.18
N PHE A 91 0.18 15.22 5.56
CA PHE A 91 0.01 16.67 5.60
C PHE A 91 -0.63 17.08 6.90
N VAL A 92 0.02 18.00 7.60
CA VAL A 92 -0.48 18.64 8.80
C VAL A 92 -0.45 20.15 8.61
N LYS A 93 -1.56 20.83 8.93
CA LYS A 93 -1.65 22.28 8.94
C LYS A 93 -1.55 22.76 10.38
N VAL A 94 -0.52 23.53 10.67
CA VAL A 94 -0.31 24.12 11.99
C VAL A 94 -0.36 25.66 11.91
N GLU A 95 -0.79 26.28 13.00
CA GLU A 95 -0.76 27.73 13.18
C GLU A 95 0.42 28.04 14.11
N ALA A 96 1.41 28.79 13.60
CA ALA A 96 2.63 29.09 14.34
C ALA A 96 2.36 29.80 15.69
N THR A 97 1.30 30.60 15.76
CA THR A 97 0.91 31.32 16.99
C THR A 97 0.46 30.43 18.16
N LYS A 98 0.18 29.14 17.89
CA LYS A 98 -0.20 28.17 18.92
C LYS A 98 0.99 27.49 19.58
N PHE A 99 2.19 27.70 19.04
CA PHE A 99 3.43 27.11 19.53
C PHE A 99 4.24 28.18 20.22
N THR A 100 4.75 27.85 21.39
CA THR A 100 5.58 28.75 22.19
C THR A 100 6.91 28.09 22.51
N GLU A 101 7.89 28.90 22.83
CA GLU A 101 9.19 28.46 23.31
C GLU A 101 9.05 27.75 24.66
N VAL A 102 9.96 26.85 24.95
CA VAL A 102 9.94 26.04 26.16
C VAL A 102 9.80 26.90 27.43
N GLY A 103 8.75 26.64 28.23
CA GLY A 103 8.48 27.34 29.48
C GLY A 103 7.30 28.35 29.43
N PHE A 104 6.74 28.63 28.29
CA PHE A 104 5.53 29.47 28.15
C PHE A 104 4.25 28.64 27.90
N VAL A 105 3.09 29.25 28.14
CA VAL A 105 1.79 28.60 27.90
C VAL A 105 1.55 28.44 26.40
N GLY A 106 1.73 27.23 25.87
CA GLY A 106 1.53 26.89 24.48
C GLY A 106 1.84 25.41 24.19
N ARG A 107 1.58 24.99 22.94
CA ARG A 107 1.92 23.63 22.51
C ARG A 107 3.42 23.57 22.19
N ASP A 108 4.03 22.46 22.55
CA ASP A 108 5.43 22.16 22.21
C ASP A 108 5.59 21.98 20.69
N VAL A 109 6.66 22.55 20.14
CA VAL A 109 7.01 22.45 18.70
C VAL A 109 7.22 21.00 18.28
N GLU A 110 7.74 20.14 19.15
CA GLU A 110 7.91 18.71 18.90
C GLU A 110 6.57 17.99 18.61
N SER A 111 5.48 18.51 19.15
CA SER A 111 4.13 17.96 18.90
C SER A 111 3.75 18.00 17.42
N ILE A 112 4.30 18.90 16.61
CA ILE A 112 4.09 18.97 15.16
C ILE A 112 4.61 17.71 14.47
N ILE A 113 5.82 17.29 14.86
CA ILE A 113 6.42 16.08 14.27
C ILE A 113 5.66 14.84 14.71
N ARG A 114 5.21 14.78 15.97
CA ARG A 114 4.40 13.68 16.49
C ARG A 114 3.08 13.56 15.72
N GLU A 115 2.36 14.65 15.52
CA GLU A 115 1.11 14.70 14.76
C GLU A 115 1.33 14.31 13.28
N LEU A 116 2.45 14.71 12.67
CA LEU A 116 2.82 14.33 11.31
C LEU A 116 3.07 12.83 11.20
N ILE A 117 3.79 12.24 12.16
CA ILE A 117 4.07 10.80 12.20
C ILE A 117 2.77 10.01 12.38
N GLU A 118 1.91 10.39 13.31
CA GLU A 118 0.62 9.75 13.53
C GLU A 118 -0.26 9.78 12.27
N THR A 119 -0.30 10.93 11.59
CA THR A 119 -1.02 11.07 10.32
C THR A 119 -0.43 10.14 9.25
N GLY A 120 0.89 10.03 9.16
CA GLY A 120 1.58 9.14 8.23
C GLY A 120 1.30 7.66 8.51
N ILE A 121 1.35 7.25 9.77
CA ILE A 121 1.04 5.87 10.19
C ILE A 121 -0.42 5.52 9.84
N LYS A 122 -1.36 6.42 10.16
CA LYS A 122 -2.78 6.24 9.85
C LYS A 122 -3.01 6.08 8.35
N GLN A 123 -2.42 6.95 7.53
CA GLN A 123 -2.53 6.89 6.07
C GLN A 123 -1.97 5.57 5.51
N THR A 124 -0.78 5.17 5.93
CA THR A 124 -0.15 3.92 5.50
C THR A 124 -0.98 2.70 5.88
N ARG A 125 -1.55 2.71 7.11
CA ARG A 125 -2.43 1.64 7.57
C ARG A 125 -3.73 1.56 6.76
N GLU A 126 -4.34 2.70 6.46
CA GLU A 126 -5.56 2.74 5.64
C GLU A 126 -5.31 2.22 4.22
N ASP A 127 -4.17 2.57 3.63
CA ASP A 127 -3.80 2.10 2.30
C ASP A 127 -3.50 0.59 2.30
N ALA A 128 -2.80 0.07 3.29
CA ALA A 128 -2.56 -1.36 3.45
C ALA A 128 -3.88 -2.15 3.66
N ILE A 129 -4.82 -1.61 4.43
CA ILE A 129 -6.16 -2.23 4.62
C ILE A 129 -6.91 -2.28 3.29
N LYS A 130 -6.86 -1.21 2.47
CA LYS A 130 -7.52 -1.19 1.15
C LYS A 130 -6.95 -2.26 0.21
N GLU A 131 -5.63 -2.47 0.20
CA GLU A 131 -4.98 -3.47 -0.64
C GLU A 131 -5.41 -4.91 -0.29
N VAL A 132 -5.58 -5.21 1.00
CA VAL A 132 -5.95 -6.57 1.44
C VAL A 132 -7.45 -6.80 1.54
N LYS A 133 -8.29 -5.77 1.44
CA LYS A 133 -9.74 -5.85 1.66
C LYS A 133 -10.42 -6.89 0.77
N ASN A 134 -10.09 -6.90 -0.52
CA ASN A 134 -10.68 -7.85 -1.47
C ASN A 134 -10.23 -9.28 -1.14
N LYS A 135 -8.94 -9.50 -0.89
CA LYS A 135 -8.42 -10.82 -0.49
C LYS A 135 -9.01 -11.31 0.83
N ALA A 136 -9.26 -10.40 1.77
CA ALA A 136 -9.90 -10.74 3.04
C ALA A 136 -11.38 -11.11 2.85
N ALA A 137 -12.10 -10.44 1.93
CA ALA A 137 -13.47 -10.78 1.58
C ALA A 137 -13.54 -12.17 0.94
N ASP A 138 -12.70 -12.46 -0.05
CA ASP A 138 -12.60 -13.75 -0.74
C ASP A 138 -12.29 -14.89 0.27
N ALA A 139 -11.32 -14.66 1.17
CA ALA A 139 -10.97 -15.63 2.21
C ALA A 139 -12.07 -15.85 3.25
N ALA A 140 -12.87 -14.81 3.55
CA ALA A 140 -14.02 -14.95 4.44
C ALA A 140 -15.14 -15.77 3.78
N GLU A 141 -15.40 -15.54 2.50
CA GLU A 141 -16.37 -16.30 1.71
C GLU A 141 -15.96 -17.77 1.61
N GLU A 142 -14.68 -18.07 1.33
CA GLU A 142 -14.15 -19.43 1.29
C GLU A 142 -14.32 -20.16 2.64
N ARG A 143 -14.09 -19.47 3.77
CA ARG A 143 -14.33 -20.04 5.12
C ARG A 143 -15.80 -20.37 5.36
N ILE A 144 -16.70 -19.52 4.90
CA ILE A 144 -18.15 -19.77 5.01
C ILE A 144 -18.53 -20.98 4.17
N LEU A 145 -18.02 -21.08 2.94
CA LEU A 145 -18.26 -22.23 2.07
C LEU A 145 -17.70 -23.52 2.66
N ASP A 146 -16.49 -23.50 3.24
CA ASP A 146 -15.90 -24.67 3.89
C ASP A 146 -16.70 -25.11 5.14
N ALA A 147 -17.37 -24.16 5.83
CA ALA A 147 -18.23 -24.47 6.97
C ALA A 147 -19.59 -25.07 6.55
N LEU A 148 -20.16 -24.56 5.45
CA LEU A 148 -21.45 -25.01 4.92
C LEU A 148 -21.34 -26.30 4.10
N LEU A 149 -20.23 -26.48 3.37
CA LEU A 149 -19.94 -27.61 2.51
C LEU A 149 -18.58 -28.21 2.90
N PRO A 150 -18.53 -29.00 4.00
CA PRO A 150 -17.26 -29.61 4.41
C PRO A 150 -16.72 -30.49 3.29
N LYS A 151 -15.50 -30.24 2.88
CA LYS A 151 -14.83 -31.00 1.81
C LYS A 151 -14.88 -32.48 2.16
N PRO A 152 -15.33 -33.37 1.23
CA PRO A 152 -15.32 -34.80 1.48
C PRO A 152 -13.88 -35.21 1.78
N LYS A 153 -13.71 -35.91 2.90
CA LYS A 153 -12.39 -36.44 3.32
C LYS A 153 -12.01 -37.61 2.41
N TYR A 154 -11.68 -37.32 1.16
CA TYR A 154 -10.98 -38.29 0.32
C TYR A 154 -9.53 -38.35 0.82
N LYS A 155 -9.19 -39.46 1.45
CA LYS A 155 -7.79 -39.78 1.71
C LYS A 155 -7.17 -40.08 0.35
N ALA A 156 -6.13 -39.35 0.01
CA ALA A 156 -5.39 -39.51 -1.25
C ALA A 156 -4.76 -40.95 -1.45
N ASN A 157 -4.92 -41.80 -0.44
CA ASN A 157 -4.36 -43.17 -0.46
C ASN A 157 -5.32 -44.24 -1.02
N ASP A 158 -6.56 -43.86 -1.43
CA ASP A 158 -7.51 -44.89 -1.93
C ASP A 158 -7.55 -44.98 -3.47
N LEU A 159 -6.69 -44.24 -4.16
CA LEU A 159 -6.53 -44.30 -5.62
C LEU A 159 -5.07 -44.70 -5.96
N GLU A 160 -4.65 -45.90 -5.59
CA GLU A 160 -3.56 -46.55 -6.32
C GLU A 160 -4.12 -46.94 -7.70
N VAL A 161 -3.90 -46.09 -8.68
CA VAL A 161 -4.10 -46.46 -10.08
C VAL A 161 -2.79 -47.09 -10.55
N ASP A 162 -2.70 -48.40 -10.54
CA ASP A 162 -1.63 -49.13 -11.20
C ASP A 162 -1.73 -48.90 -12.72
N ILE A 163 -0.93 -47.97 -13.22
CA ILE A 163 -0.78 -47.75 -14.67
C ILE A 163 0.33 -48.69 -15.13
N ASN A 164 0.00 -49.86 -15.62
CA ASN A 164 0.92 -50.71 -16.37
C ASN A 164 1.00 -50.14 -17.82
N ILE A 165 2.14 -49.55 -18.11
CA ILE A 165 2.48 -49.13 -19.48
C ILE A 165 3.31 -50.28 -20.08
N ASP A 166 2.79 -50.93 -21.12
CA ASP A 166 3.56 -51.86 -21.91
C ASP A 166 4.54 -51.15 -22.84
N GLU A 167 5.55 -51.85 -23.31
CA GLU A 167 6.65 -51.30 -24.12
C GLU A 167 6.18 -50.71 -25.49
N THR A 168 4.88 -50.77 -25.79
CA THR A 168 4.27 -50.24 -27.02
C THR A 168 3.46 -48.96 -26.79
N GLY A 169 3.41 -48.40 -25.58
CA GLY A 169 2.81 -47.09 -25.29
C GLY A 169 1.28 -47.09 -25.21
N ASN A 170 0.60 -48.24 -25.12
CA ASN A 170 -0.85 -48.33 -24.94
C ASN A 170 -1.17 -48.63 -23.46
N GLY A 171 -1.71 -47.65 -22.75
CA GLY A 171 -2.14 -47.76 -21.37
C GLY A 171 -3.62 -48.15 -21.23
N SER A 172 -3.95 -49.26 -20.61
CA SER A 172 -5.29 -49.59 -20.18
C SER A 172 -5.44 -49.41 -18.66
N ALA A 173 -6.41 -48.60 -18.24
CA ALA A 173 -6.72 -48.37 -16.82
C ALA A 173 -7.70 -49.45 -16.32
N ASN A 174 -7.26 -50.35 -15.42
CA ASN A 174 -8.11 -51.36 -14.80
C ASN A 174 -8.65 -50.84 -13.46
N LYS A 175 -9.98 -50.56 -13.39
CA LYS A 175 -10.68 -50.17 -12.16
C LYS A 175 -11.14 -51.40 -11.41
N ASN A 176 -10.31 -51.97 -10.55
CA ASN A 176 -10.75 -52.96 -9.58
C ASN A 176 -11.02 -52.33 -8.22
N ALA A 177 -12.30 -52.06 -7.98
CA ALA A 177 -12.78 -51.72 -6.64
C ALA A 177 -12.84 -52.99 -5.77
N LYS A 178 -11.88 -53.18 -4.86
CA LYS A 178 -12.02 -54.19 -3.80
C LYS A 178 -12.91 -53.68 -2.69
N ASN A 179 -14.19 -54.12 -2.69
CA ASN A 179 -15.08 -54.07 -1.56
C ASN A 179 -14.58 -55.01 -0.45
N LYS A 180 -13.95 -54.48 0.59
CA LYS A 180 -13.63 -55.22 1.78
C LYS A 180 -14.77 -55.05 2.79
N LYS A 181 -15.69 -56.09 2.83
CA LYS A 181 -16.66 -56.25 3.90
C LYS A 181 -15.87 -56.52 5.20
N THR A 182 -16.06 -55.72 6.21
CA THR A 182 -15.66 -56.06 7.57
C THR A 182 -16.79 -56.82 8.24
N ASP A 183 -16.59 -58.10 8.40
CA ASP A 183 -17.37 -58.95 9.29
C ASP A 183 -17.14 -58.53 10.75
N LYS A 184 -18.23 -58.23 11.43
CA LYS A 184 -18.29 -58.20 12.90
C LYS A 184 -18.43 -59.61 13.40
N SER A 185 -17.44 -60.18 14.06
CA SER A 185 -17.63 -61.31 14.98
C SER A 185 -17.69 -60.75 16.40
N LYS A 186 -18.82 -60.96 17.06
CA LYS A 186 -18.99 -61.02 18.49
C LYS A 186 -18.17 -62.17 19.03
N ASP A 187 -17.55 -62.01 20.17
CA ASP A 187 -17.63 -63.03 21.20
C ASP A 187 -17.35 -62.46 22.58
N ASP A 188 -18.18 -62.99 23.47
CA ASP A 188 -18.25 -62.90 24.91
C ASP A 188 -16.99 -63.37 25.64
N SER A 189 -16.66 -62.74 26.72
CA SER A 189 -16.42 -63.25 28.07
C SER A 189 -15.84 -62.17 28.97
#